data_dde90179e7e226bd2feb6b229c48101b
#
_entry.id   dde90179e7e226bd2feb6b229c48101b
#
_cell.length_a   1.000
_cell.length_b   1.000
_cell.length_c   1.000
_cell.angle_alpha   90.00
_cell.angle_beta   90.00
_cell.angle_gamma   90.00
#
_symmetry.space_group_name_H-M   'P 1'
#
loop_
_entity.id
_entity.type
_entity.pdbx_description
1 polymer ?
#
loop_
_entity_poly.entity_id
_entity_poly.type
_entity_poly.pdbx_seq_one_letter_code
_entity_poly.pdbx_strand_id
1 'polypeptide(L)'
;MNERKYSKDHEWLELNDDIATVGITNYAQESLGDIVFIELPEIGRLVKSGDQIGVVESVKAASDLFSPVSGEIIEVNNELQNSPQLLNTDPENTGWYMKIKIDNTEELTNLMNFNQYKEMI
;
A
#
# COMPACT_ATOMS: atom_id res chain seq x y z
N MET A 1 16.18 -2.45 11.72
CA MET A 1 14.73 -2.63 11.49
C MET A 1 14.16 -1.35 10.90
N ASN A 2 13.42 -1.48 9.80
CA ASN A 2 12.88 -0.31 9.11
C ASN A 2 11.61 0.17 9.79
N GLU A 3 11.49 1.49 9.86
CA GLU A 3 10.31 2.11 10.44
C GLU A 3 9.14 2.06 9.46
N ARG A 4 7.95 1.82 9.96
CA ARG A 4 6.73 1.84 9.16
C ARG A 4 5.92 3.09 9.43
N LYS A 5 5.34 3.60 8.36
CA LYS A 5 4.39 4.71 8.40
C LYS A 5 3.05 4.23 7.86
N TYR A 6 2.00 4.95 8.20
CA TYR A 6 0.63 4.55 7.86
C TYR A 6 -0.14 5.75 7.31
N SER A 7 -0.97 5.51 6.30
CA SER A 7 -1.81 6.55 5.74
C SER A 7 -3.23 6.46 6.29
N LYS A 8 -3.98 7.54 6.14
CA LYS A 8 -5.40 7.56 6.53
C LYS A 8 -6.25 6.65 5.65
N ASP A 9 -5.73 6.24 4.51
CA ASP A 9 -6.40 5.32 3.60
C ASP A 9 -6.07 3.87 3.90
N HIS A 10 -5.45 3.61 5.05
CA HIS A 10 -5.13 2.25 5.54
C HIS A 10 -4.09 1.55 4.69
N GLU A 11 -3.06 2.29 4.31
CA GLU A 11 -1.89 1.73 3.64
C GLU A 11 -0.70 1.85 4.58
N TRP A 12 0.15 0.82 4.58
CA TRP A 12 1.41 0.89 5.31
C TRP A 12 2.54 1.12 4.32
N LEU A 13 3.61 1.73 4.81
CA LEU A 13 4.80 2.02 4.03
C LEU A 13 6.01 1.70 4.88
N GLU A 14 6.94 0.95 4.33
CA GLU A 14 8.20 0.65 5.00
C GLU A 14 9.34 1.19 4.15
N LEU A 15 10.11 2.11 4.71
CA LEU A 15 11.17 2.80 3.98
C LEU A 15 12.49 2.07 4.15
N ASN A 16 13.19 1.84 3.03
CA ASN A 16 14.54 1.31 2.99
C ASN A 16 15.33 2.20 2.04
N ASP A 17 16.17 3.08 2.60
CA ASP A 17 16.82 4.17 1.89
C ASP A 17 15.75 5.07 1.25
N ASP A 18 15.73 5.22 -0.06
CA ASP A 18 14.73 6.04 -0.75
C ASP A 18 13.63 5.21 -1.41
N ILE A 19 13.58 3.92 -1.10
CA ILE A 19 12.59 3.01 -1.66
C ILE A 19 11.57 2.63 -0.58
N ALA A 20 10.31 2.87 -0.86
CA ALA A 20 9.21 2.53 0.02
C ALA A 20 8.47 1.30 -0.51
N THR A 21 8.32 0.29 0.36
CA THR A 21 7.46 -0.86 0.09
C THR A 21 6.08 -0.55 0.67
N VAL A 22 5.04 -0.72 -0.12
CA VAL A 22 3.67 -0.30 0.25
C VAL A 22 2.71 -1.48 0.15
N GLY A 23 1.81 -1.57 1.13
CA GLY A 23 0.74 -2.55 1.13
C GLY A 23 -0.46 -2.00 1.89
N ILE A 24 -1.51 -2.82 2.03
CA ILE A 24 -2.68 -2.45 2.84
C ILE A 24 -2.51 -3.02 4.24
N THR A 25 -3.13 -2.36 5.23
CA THR A 25 -3.04 -2.82 6.61
C THR A 25 -3.99 -3.98 6.86
N ASN A 26 -3.78 -4.67 7.97
CA ASN A 26 -4.69 -5.74 8.39
C ASN A 26 -6.11 -5.20 8.59
N TYR A 27 -6.23 -4.00 9.13
CA TYR A 27 -7.53 -3.34 9.29
C TYR A 27 -8.24 -3.18 7.94
N ALA A 28 -7.50 -2.78 6.90
CA ALA A 28 -8.07 -2.59 5.57
C ALA A 28 -8.63 -3.90 5.01
N GLN A 29 -7.86 -4.99 5.12
CA GLN A 29 -8.32 -6.27 4.58
C GLN A 29 -9.51 -6.83 5.34
N GLU A 30 -9.57 -6.59 6.66
CA GLU A 30 -10.73 -7.01 7.44
C GLU A 30 -12.00 -6.27 6.99
N SER A 31 -11.86 -4.98 6.70
CA SER A 31 -12.98 -4.17 6.23
C SER A 31 -13.45 -4.58 4.84
N LEU A 32 -12.50 -4.98 3.97
CA LEU A 32 -12.81 -5.37 2.60
C LEU A 32 -13.43 -6.76 2.51
N GLY A 33 -13.03 -7.68 3.40
CA GLY A 33 -13.43 -9.07 3.31
C GLY A 33 -12.57 -9.83 2.30
N ASP A 34 -13.06 -10.94 1.79
CA ASP A 34 -12.28 -11.81 0.90
C ASP A 34 -11.93 -11.11 -0.40
N ILE A 35 -10.64 -10.93 -0.64
CA ILE A 35 -10.12 -10.25 -1.81
C ILE A 35 -9.96 -11.27 -2.93
N VAL A 36 -10.51 -10.93 -4.11
CA VAL A 36 -10.55 -11.83 -5.27
C VAL A 36 -9.73 -11.32 -6.43
N PHE A 37 -9.38 -10.03 -6.46
CA PHE A 37 -8.62 -9.45 -7.56
C PHE A 37 -7.92 -8.17 -7.12
N ILE A 38 -6.75 -7.90 -7.71
CA ILE A 38 -6.06 -6.63 -7.55
C ILE A 38 -5.56 -6.16 -8.91
N GLU A 39 -5.79 -4.89 -9.24
CA GLU A 39 -5.18 -4.25 -10.39
C GLU A 39 -3.96 -3.50 -9.88
N LEU A 40 -2.78 -3.99 -10.28
CA LEU A 40 -1.50 -3.41 -9.86
C LEU A 40 -1.13 -2.20 -10.72
N PRO A 41 -0.39 -1.23 -10.16
CA PRO A 41 0.09 -0.09 -10.96
C PRO A 41 1.15 -0.53 -11.95
N GLU A 42 1.43 0.36 -12.93
CA GLU A 42 2.48 0.10 -13.92
C GLU A 42 3.84 0.53 -13.41
N ILE A 43 4.84 -0.32 -13.63
CA ILE A 43 6.24 0.01 -13.35
C ILE A 43 6.67 1.16 -14.26
N GLY A 44 7.36 2.14 -13.69
CA GLY A 44 7.83 3.32 -14.40
C GLY A 44 6.89 4.51 -14.31
N ARG A 45 5.68 4.32 -13.78
CA ARG A 45 4.73 5.42 -13.62
C ARG A 45 5.21 6.39 -12.53
N LEU A 46 5.14 7.69 -12.85
CA LEU A 46 5.40 8.75 -11.88
C LEU A 46 4.09 9.12 -11.22
N VAL A 47 4.05 9.09 -9.90
CA VAL A 47 2.83 9.37 -9.14
C VAL A 47 3.07 10.43 -8.10
N LYS A 48 1.98 11.07 -7.69
CA LYS A 48 1.97 12.03 -6.59
C LYS A 48 1.18 11.45 -5.44
N SER A 49 1.50 11.89 -4.23
CA SER A 49 0.76 11.51 -3.04
C SER A 49 -0.73 11.75 -3.28
N GLY A 50 -1.55 10.72 -3.04
CA GLY A 50 -2.99 10.79 -3.25
C GLY A 50 -3.46 10.31 -4.62
N ASP A 51 -2.55 10.05 -5.57
CA ASP A 51 -2.96 9.53 -6.88
C ASP A 51 -3.51 8.12 -6.74
N GLN A 52 -4.58 7.85 -7.50
CA GLN A 52 -5.12 6.50 -7.59
C GLN A 52 -4.16 5.66 -8.43
N ILE A 53 -3.73 4.52 -7.89
CA ILE A 53 -2.70 3.70 -8.50
C ILE A 53 -3.16 2.30 -8.88
N GLY A 54 -4.30 1.88 -8.37
CA GLY A 54 -4.82 0.55 -8.64
C GLY A 54 -6.17 0.37 -7.99
N VAL A 55 -6.69 -0.86 -8.09
CA VAL A 55 -8.00 -1.21 -7.52
C VAL A 55 -7.87 -2.58 -6.88
N VAL A 56 -8.47 -2.75 -5.71
CA VAL A 56 -8.62 -4.05 -5.08
C VAL A 56 -10.10 -4.42 -5.07
N GLU A 57 -10.41 -5.64 -5.50
CA GLU A 57 -11.79 -6.11 -5.52
C GLU A 57 -11.99 -7.24 -4.52
N SER A 58 -13.02 -7.12 -3.71
CA SER A 58 -13.42 -8.16 -2.78
C SER A 58 -14.78 -8.71 -3.20
N VAL A 59 -15.24 -9.75 -2.50
CA VAL A 59 -16.57 -10.33 -2.76
C VAL A 59 -17.70 -9.35 -2.53
N LYS A 60 -17.46 -8.26 -1.78
CA LYS A 60 -18.53 -7.28 -1.50
C LYS A 60 -18.37 -5.95 -2.23
N ALA A 61 -17.16 -5.55 -2.63
CA ALA A 61 -16.96 -4.21 -3.19
C ALA A 61 -15.63 -4.08 -3.89
N ALA A 62 -15.49 -3.01 -4.69
CA ALA A 62 -14.22 -2.58 -5.25
C ALA A 62 -13.75 -1.34 -4.49
N SER A 63 -12.45 -1.21 -4.28
CA SER A 63 -11.86 -0.09 -3.56
C SER A 63 -10.61 0.39 -4.29
N ASP A 64 -10.47 1.71 -4.42
CA ASP A 64 -9.29 2.29 -5.04
C ASP A 64 -8.09 2.22 -4.09
N LEU A 65 -6.91 2.02 -4.69
CA LEU A 65 -5.64 2.13 -3.97
C LEU A 65 -5.00 3.46 -4.33
N PHE A 66 -4.48 4.15 -3.32
CA PHE A 66 -3.85 5.46 -3.50
C PHE A 66 -2.38 5.39 -3.10
N SER A 67 -1.54 6.20 -3.76
CA SER A 67 -0.15 6.27 -3.37
C SER A 67 0.01 7.17 -2.14
N PRO A 68 0.63 6.68 -1.07
CA PRO A 68 0.83 7.52 0.12
C PRO A 68 1.94 8.56 -0.05
N VAL A 69 2.78 8.40 -1.07
CA VAL A 69 3.92 9.30 -1.33
C VAL A 69 4.10 9.51 -2.82
N SER A 70 4.88 10.54 -3.17
CA SER A 70 5.21 10.84 -4.58
C SER A 70 6.51 10.16 -4.97
N GLY A 71 6.60 9.72 -6.21
CA GLY A 71 7.81 9.09 -6.73
C GLY A 71 7.55 8.25 -7.95
N GLU A 72 8.48 7.35 -8.25
CA GLU A 72 8.40 6.44 -9.38
C GLU A 72 8.14 5.02 -8.92
N ILE A 73 7.16 4.36 -9.51
CA ILE A 73 6.87 2.95 -9.21
C ILE A 73 7.93 2.09 -9.89
N ILE A 74 8.73 1.39 -9.09
CA ILE A 74 9.87 0.62 -9.61
C ILE A 74 9.66 -0.89 -9.57
N GLU A 75 8.68 -1.35 -8.78
CA GLU A 75 8.42 -2.79 -8.66
C GLU A 75 6.98 -3.02 -8.22
N VAL A 76 6.39 -4.12 -8.67
CA VAL A 76 5.07 -4.57 -8.21
C VAL A 76 5.17 -6.05 -7.84
N ASN A 77 4.29 -6.48 -6.94
CA ASN A 77 4.29 -7.87 -6.48
C ASN A 77 3.36 -8.71 -7.34
N ASN A 78 3.92 -9.33 -8.36
CA ASN A 78 3.14 -10.14 -9.32
C ASN A 78 2.51 -11.38 -8.70
N GLU A 79 2.96 -11.82 -7.53
CA GLU A 79 2.33 -12.93 -6.82
C GLU A 79 0.87 -12.66 -6.53
N LEU A 80 0.50 -11.39 -6.34
CA LEU A 80 -0.87 -11.00 -6.05
C LEU A 80 -1.82 -11.24 -7.23
N GLN A 81 -1.30 -11.29 -8.45
CA GLN A 81 -2.09 -11.61 -9.63
C GLN A 81 -2.59 -13.06 -9.57
N ASN A 82 -1.75 -13.96 -9.07
CA ASN A 82 -2.07 -15.38 -8.96
C ASN A 82 -2.72 -15.73 -7.63
N SER A 83 -2.40 -14.96 -6.58
CA SER A 83 -2.83 -15.24 -5.22
C SER A 83 -3.28 -13.97 -4.52
N PRO A 84 -4.40 -13.36 -4.96
CA PRO A 84 -4.87 -12.13 -4.31
C PRO A 84 -5.21 -12.32 -2.83
N GLN A 85 -5.45 -13.55 -2.39
CA GLN A 85 -5.72 -13.86 -0.99
C GLN A 85 -4.54 -13.52 -0.07
N LEU A 86 -3.34 -13.32 -0.59
CA LEU A 86 -2.21 -12.86 0.22
C LEU A 86 -2.52 -11.53 0.88
N LEU A 87 -3.39 -10.72 0.25
CA LEU A 87 -3.82 -9.47 0.86
C LEU A 87 -4.68 -9.70 2.10
N ASN A 88 -5.31 -10.86 2.22
CA ASN A 88 -6.07 -11.23 3.40
C ASN A 88 -5.21 -11.94 4.44
N THR A 89 -4.34 -12.85 4.00
CA THR A 89 -3.61 -13.72 4.91
C THR A 89 -2.34 -13.09 5.47
N ASP A 90 -1.70 -12.21 4.69
CA ASP A 90 -0.43 -11.61 5.11
C ASP A 90 -0.23 -10.21 4.50
N PRO A 91 -1.18 -9.30 4.74
CA PRO A 91 -1.16 -8.00 4.04
C PRO A 91 0.02 -7.11 4.41
N GLU A 92 0.60 -7.31 5.60
CA GLU A 92 1.64 -6.42 6.09
C GLU A 92 3.05 -6.99 5.92
N ASN A 93 3.19 -8.07 5.13
CA ASN A 93 4.47 -8.68 4.84
C ASN A 93 4.50 -9.14 3.39
N THR A 94 4.17 -10.43 3.11
CA THR A 94 4.24 -10.95 1.73
C THR A 94 3.18 -10.36 0.81
N GLY A 95 2.17 -9.72 1.35
CA GLY A 95 1.09 -9.09 0.58
C GLY A 95 1.36 -7.65 0.16
N TRP A 96 2.62 -7.18 0.20
CA TRP A 96 2.94 -5.85 -0.33
C TRP A 96 2.58 -5.79 -1.82
N TYR A 97 2.17 -4.62 -2.33
CA TYR A 97 1.74 -4.54 -3.73
C TYR A 97 2.65 -3.70 -4.63
N MET A 98 3.39 -2.72 -4.09
CA MET A 98 4.31 -1.96 -4.92
C MET A 98 5.52 -1.49 -4.14
N LYS A 99 6.60 -1.16 -4.88
CA LYS A 99 7.73 -0.42 -4.34
C LYS A 99 7.88 0.86 -5.15
N ILE A 100 8.08 1.95 -4.45
CA ILE A 100 8.16 3.28 -5.04
C ILE A 100 9.44 3.97 -4.60
N LYS A 101 10.16 4.55 -5.56
CA LYS A 101 11.33 5.36 -5.25
C LYS A 101 10.85 6.77 -4.95
N ILE A 102 10.99 7.18 -3.70
CA ILE A 102 10.45 8.45 -3.20
C ILE A 102 11.31 9.60 -3.70
N ASP A 103 10.68 10.66 -4.20
CA ASP A 103 11.38 11.85 -4.64
C ASP A 103 11.37 12.98 -3.60
N ASN A 104 10.48 12.90 -2.60
CA ASN A 104 10.39 13.93 -1.57
C ASN A 104 10.08 13.30 -0.20
N THR A 105 11.12 13.15 0.62
CA THR A 105 10.98 12.53 1.94
C THR A 105 10.19 13.39 2.94
N GLU A 106 9.96 14.66 2.65
CA GLU A 106 9.16 15.51 3.51
C GLU A 106 7.71 15.04 3.60
N GLU A 107 7.22 14.36 2.57
CA GLU A 107 5.86 13.81 2.58
C GLU A 107 5.66 12.77 3.67
N LEU A 108 6.74 12.16 4.15
CA LEU A 108 6.66 11.16 5.22
C LEU A 108 6.14 11.76 6.53
N THR A 109 6.32 13.06 6.72
CA THR A 109 5.84 13.75 7.92
C THR A 109 4.32 13.83 7.97
N ASN A 110 3.66 13.66 6.83
CA ASN A 110 2.19 13.67 6.75
C ASN A 110 1.58 12.30 7.07
N LEU A 111 2.43 11.29 7.24
CA LEU A 111 1.98 9.94 7.54
C LEU A 111 2.04 9.70 9.04
N MET A 112 1.27 8.72 9.50
CA MET A 112 1.18 8.39 10.91
C MET A 112 2.18 7.31 11.29
N ASN A 113 2.66 7.35 12.55
CA ASN A 113 3.33 6.19 13.11
C ASN A 113 2.27 5.16 13.54
N PHE A 114 2.68 3.99 13.99
CA PHE A 114 1.74 2.93 14.34
C PHE A 114 0.78 3.35 15.46
N ASN A 115 1.28 4.03 16.48
CA ASN A 115 0.43 4.43 17.60
C ASN A 115 -0.65 5.44 17.16
N GLN A 116 -0.28 6.38 16.32
CA GLN A 116 -1.24 7.35 15.78
C GLN A 116 -2.29 6.66 14.91
N TYR A 117 -1.85 5.73 14.09
CA TYR A 117 -2.75 4.96 13.24
C TYR A 117 -3.72 4.13 14.07
N LYS A 118 -3.21 3.46 15.10
CA LYS A 118 -4.00 2.62 15.99
C LYS A 118 -5.10 3.42 16.69
N GLU A 119 -4.80 4.66 17.06
CA GLU A 119 -5.81 5.53 17.68
C GLU A 119 -6.89 5.95 16.70
N MET A 120 -6.57 6.02 15.41
CA MET A 120 -7.51 6.42 14.38
C MET A 120 -8.54 5.30 14.08
N ILE A 121 -8.10 4.06 14.17
CA ILE A 121 -8.97 2.92 13.82
C ILE A 121 -9.71 2.30 15.05
#